data_0f7602c82e1fc7740c97b02e718679d6
#
_entry.id   0f7602c82e1fc7740c97b02e718679d6
#
_cell.length_a   1.000
_cell.length_b   1.000
_cell.length_c   1.000
_cell.angle_alpha   90.00
_cell.angle_beta   90.00
_cell.angle_gamma   90.00
#
_symmetry.space_group_name_H-M   'P 1'
#
loop_
_entity.id
_entity.type
_entity.pdbx_description
1 polymer ?
#
loop_
_entity_poly.entity_id
_entity_poly.type
_entity_poly.pdbx_seq_one_letter_code
_entity_poly.pdbx_strand_id
1 'polypeptide(L)'
;QLPGGITRQYSLCNNGESHRYVVSVLRDPVSRGGSQAVHDLVAEGDEITISAPRNHFALAHDAKQHLLLAGGIGVTPILCMAERLAVTGGDFHMHYCTRSKERTAFLQHITDAAYADRVAFHFDDGDATQKLNLATTLATPRDGVHLYVCGPKGFMDAVLATARAQGWPEAQLHYEFFAGA
;
A
#
# COMPACT_ATOMS: atom_id res chain seq x y z
N GLN A 1 -18.11 -10.68 -5.09
CA GLN A 1 -18.68 -10.66 -6.43
C GLN A 1 -19.45 -9.36 -6.61
N LEU A 2 -19.19 -8.63 -7.69
CA LEU A 2 -19.83 -7.35 -8.02
C LEU A 2 -21.09 -7.58 -8.86
N PRO A 3 -21.98 -6.57 -8.96
CA PRO A 3 -23.08 -6.59 -9.91
C PRO A 3 -22.58 -6.92 -11.33
N GLY A 4 -23.35 -7.72 -12.08
CA GLY A 4 -22.93 -8.23 -13.39
C GLY A 4 -22.02 -9.47 -13.36
N GLY A 5 -21.81 -10.09 -12.19
CA GLY A 5 -21.04 -11.33 -12.06
C GLY A 5 -19.53 -11.15 -12.07
N ILE A 6 -19.04 -9.91 -12.03
CA ILE A 6 -17.61 -9.61 -12.07
C ILE A 6 -16.98 -9.93 -10.69
N THR A 7 -15.88 -10.69 -10.68
CA THR A 7 -15.09 -10.95 -9.47
C THR A 7 -13.77 -10.22 -9.57
N ARG A 8 -13.38 -9.52 -8.50
CA ARG A 8 -12.10 -8.81 -8.36
C ARG A 8 -11.53 -9.04 -6.97
N GLN A 9 -10.23 -8.89 -6.86
CA GLN A 9 -9.49 -8.92 -5.60
C GLN A 9 -9.13 -7.49 -5.21
N TYR A 10 -9.37 -7.14 -3.95
CA TYR A 10 -9.00 -5.85 -3.37
C TYR A 10 -8.35 -6.09 -2.02
N SER A 11 -7.26 -5.36 -1.77
CA SER A 11 -6.57 -5.43 -0.49
C SER A 11 -7.37 -4.75 0.60
N LEU A 12 -7.36 -5.33 1.80
CA LEU A 12 -7.91 -4.67 2.98
C LEU A 12 -7.03 -3.50 3.39
N CYS A 13 -7.65 -2.39 3.77
CA CYS A 13 -6.97 -1.19 4.25
C CYS A 13 -6.87 -1.13 5.77
N ASN A 14 -7.76 -1.83 6.48
CA ASN A 14 -7.83 -1.83 7.94
C ASN A 14 -7.26 -3.12 8.55
N ASN A 15 -6.81 -3.01 9.79
CA ASN A 15 -6.17 -4.08 10.53
C ASN A 15 -7.19 -5.06 11.13
N GLY A 16 -7.95 -5.74 10.27
CA GLY A 16 -8.76 -6.91 10.67
C GLY A 16 -9.68 -6.67 11.87
N GLU A 17 -10.36 -5.54 11.94
CA GLU A 17 -11.41 -5.30 12.92
C GLU A 17 -12.46 -6.40 12.81
N SER A 18 -12.99 -6.86 13.94
CA SER A 18 -13.90 -8.02 13.98
C SER A 18 -15.26 -7.77 13.34
N HIS A 19 -15.62 -6.52 13.06
CA HIS A 19 -16.98 -6.14 12.63
C HIS A 19 -17.05 -5.53 11.23
N ARG A 20 -15.92 -5.23 10.57
CA ARG A 20 -15.91 -4.66 9.22
C ARG A 20 -14.63 -4.95 8.46
N TYR A 21 -14.75 -4.97 7.14
CA TYR A 21 -13.64 -4.90 6.20
C TYR A 21 -13.71 -3.58 5.44
N VAL A 22 -12.56 -2.93 5.28
CA VAL A 22 -12.43 -1.69 4.51
C VAL A 22 -11.56 -1.95 3.29
N VAL A 23 -12.07 -1.63 2.11
CA VAL A 23 -11.32 -1.64 0.85
C VAL A 23 -11.40 -0.26 0.23
N SER A 24 -10.36 0.15 -0.50
CA SER A 24 -10.36 1.36 -1.31
C SER A 24 -10.15 0.98 -2.76
N VAL A 25 -10.99 1.50 -3.63
CA VAL A 25 -11.00 1.15 -5.05
C VAL A 25 -10.76 2.39 -5.89
N LEU A 26 -9.61 2.44 -6.56
CA LEU A 26 -9.32 3.47 -7.55
C LEU A 26 -10.22 3.24 -8.77
N ARG A 27 -10.98 4.27 -9.18
CA ARG A 27 -11.70 4.22 -10.45
C ARG A 27 -10.70 4.34 -11.59
N ASP A 28 -10.37 3.20 -12.17
CA ASP A 28 -9.42 3.13 -13.28
C ASP A 28 -10.10 3.56 -14.59
N PRO A 29 -9.56 4.57 -15.30
CA PRO A 29 -10.11 5.01 -16.58
C PRO A 29 -10.01 3.93 -17.67
N VAL A 30 -9.09 2.96 -17.54
CA VAL A 30 -8.92 1.83 -18.47
C VAL A 30 -9.45 0.54 -17.85
N SER A 31 -10.42 0.65 -16.95
CA SER A 31 -10.99 -0.49 -16.22
C SER A 31 -11.57 -1.56 -17.16
N ARG A 32 -11.33 -2.82 -16.79
CA ARG A 32 -12.02 -4.00 -17.37
C ARG A 32 -13.38 -4.23 -16.68
N GLY A 33 -14.08 -3.16 -16.30
CA GLY A 33 -15.40 -3.16 -15.71
C GLY A 33 -15.44 -3.28 -14.18
N GLY A 34 -14.40 -3.78 -13.52
CA GLY A 34 -14.44 -4.05 -12.07
C GLY A 34 -14.49 -2.78 -11.22
N SER A 35 -13.51 -1.89 -11.37
CA SER A 35 -13.50 -0.63 -10.60
C SER A 35 -14.66 0.29 -10.95
N GLN A 36 -15.07 0.32 -12.22
CA GLN A 36 -16.27 1.06 -12.63
C GLN A 36 -17.52 0.49 -11.97
N ALA A 37 -17.70 -0.84 -11.97
CA ALA A 37 -18.85 -1.48 -11.32
C ALA A 37 -18.94 -1.16 -9.82
N VAL A 38 -17.80 -1.09 -9.11
CA VAL A 38 -17.80 -0.67 -7.71
C VAL A 38 -18.32 0.76 -7.57
N HIS A 39 -17.83 1.69 -8.37
CA HIS A 39 -18.19 3.11 -8.25
C HIS A 39 -19.60 3.43 -8.76
N ASP A 40 -20.08 2.70 -9.76
CA ASP A 40 -21.31 3.04 -10.47
C ASP A 40 -22.52 2.21 -10.02
N LEU A 41 -22.30 1.01 -9.48
CA LEU A 41 -23.36 0.02 -9.23
C LEU A 41 -23.46 -0.45 -7.79
N VAL A 42 -22.53 -0.04 -6.90
CA VAL A 42 -22.56 -0.42 -5.48
C VAL A 42 -22.93 0.80 -4.65
N ALA A 43 -23.98 0.68 -3.85
CA ALA A 43 -24.46 1.73 -2.97
C ALA A 43 -24.45 1.25 -1.50
N GLU A 44 -24.55 2.21 -0.59
CA GLU A 44 -24.71 1.92 0.83
C GLU A 44 -25.99 1.10 1.08
N GLY A 45 -25.85 0.03 1.84
CA GLY A 45 -26.92 -0.92 2.13
C GLY A 45 -26.98 -2.12 1.18
N ASP A 46 -26.20 -2.14 0.12
CA ASP A 46 -26.13 -3.29 -0.77
C ASP A 46 -25.41 -4.48 -0.15
N GLU A 47 -25.87 -5.67 -0.45
CA GLU A 47 -25.21 -6.92 -0.08
C GLU A 47 -24.25 -7.37 -1.18
N ILE A 48 -23.00 -7.60 -0.82
CA ILE A 48 -21.96 -8.07 -1.74
C ILE A 48 -21.39 -9.40 -1.24
N THR A 49 -21.37 -10.40 -2.11
CA THR A 49 -20.73 -11.68 -1.79
C THR A 49 -19.21 -11.54 -1.84
N ILE A 50 -18.55 -11.87 -0.73
CA ILE A 50 -17.08 -11.89 -0.62
C ILE A 50 -16.60 -13.28 -0.23
N SER A 51 -15.34 -13.60 -0.59
CA SER A 51 -14.63 -14.74 -0.02
C SER A 51 -14.04 -14.38 1.35
N ALA A 52 -13.67 -15.39 2.13
CA ALA A 52 -12.83 -15.13 3.29
C ALA A 52 -11.52 -14.45 2.87
N PRO A 53 -11.02 -13.48 3.66
CA PRO A 53 -9.74 -12.83 3.39
C PRO A 53 -8.60 -13.83 3.35
N ARG A 54 -7.64 -13.61 2.44
CA ARG A 54 -6.40 -14.39 2.34
C ARG A 54 -5.23 -13.44 2.36
N ASN A 55 -4.24 -13.72 3.19
CA ASN A 55 -3.05 -12.89 3.29
C ASN A 55 -1.94 -13.49 2.40
N HIS A 56 -1.72 -12.86 1.24
CA HIS A 56 -0.65 -13.19 0.31
C HIS A 56 0.53 -12.20 0.39
N PHE A 57 0.40 -11.17 1.20
CA PHE A 57 1.40 -10.12 1.39
C PHE A 57 1.60 -9.89 2.91
N ALA A 58 2.22 -10.89 3.55
CA ALA A 58 2.35 -10.92 5.00
C ALA A 58 3.59 -10.16 5.49
N LEU A 59 3.50 -9.62 6.70
CA LEU A 59 4.65 -9.14 7.45
C LEU A 59 5.55 -10.32 7.84
N ALA A 60 6.87 -10.18 7.66
CA ALA A 60 7.84 -11.19 8.06
C ALA A 60 7.94 -11.26 9.59
N HIS A 61 7.91 -12.47 10.14
CA HIS A 61 7.92 -12.68 11.58
C HIS A 61 9.27 -12.37 12.24
N ASP A 62 10.35 -12.46 11.48
CA ASP A 62 11.73 -12.22 11.92
C ASP A 62 12.21 -10.78 11.68
N ALA A 63 11.36 -9.93 11.09
CA ALA A 63 11.68 -8.54 10.86
C ALA A 63 11.78 -7.76 12.18
N LYS A 64 12.88 -7.03 12.35
CA LYS A 64 13.09 -6.10 13.48
C LYS A 64 12.58 -4.70 13.17
N GLN A 65 12.64 -4.31 11.90
CA GLN A 65 12.16 -3.03 11.39
C GLN A 65 11.52 -3.24 10.00
N HIS A 66 10.49 -2.46 9.73
CA HIS A 66 9.73 -2.53 8.48
C HIS A 66 9.83 -1.19 7.74
N LEU A 67 10.32 -1.22 6.51
CA LEU A 67 10.32 -0.10 5.60
C LEU A 67 9.16 -0.27 4.62
N LEU A 68 8.14 0.58 4.75
CA LEU A 68 6.90 0.50 4.00
C LEU A 68 6.89 1.54 2.88
N LEU A 69 6.80 1.12 1.63
CA LEU A 69 6.75 2.00 0.46
C LEU A 69 5.44 1.82 -0.31
N ALA A 70 4.64 2.87 -0.35
CA ALA A 70 3.36 2.89 -1.06
C ALA A 70 3.39 3.86 -2.23
N GLY A 71 2.88 3.45 -3.38
CA GLY A 71 2.65 4.29 -4.55
C GLY A 71 1.16 4.33 -4.90
N GLY A 72 0.54 5.52 -4.89
CA GLY A 72 -0.87 5.69 -5.24
C GLY A 72 -1.80 4.74 -4.50
N ILE A 73 -2.64 3.98 -5.24
CA ILE A 73 -3.59 3.03 -4.64
C ILE A 73 -2.91 1.81 -4.01
N GLY A 74 -1.62 1.59 -4.24
CA GLY A 74 -0.83 0.58 -3.53
C GLY A 74 -0.72 0.84 -2.03
N VAL A 75 -1.19 2.00 -1.56
CA VAL A 75 -1.33 2.30 -0.13
C VAL A 75 -2.23 1.32 0.60
N THR A 76 -3.17 0.67 -0.07
CA THR A 76 -4.19 -0.17 0.58
C THR A 76 -3.59 -1.28 1.46
N PRO A 77 -2.74 -2.20 0.96
CA PRO A 77 -2.11 -3.19 1.82
C PRO A 77 -1.05 -2.59 2.76
N ILE A 78 -0.35 -1.55 2.32
CA ILE A 78 0.70 -0.90 3.11
C ILE A 78 0.12 -0.19 4.33
N LEU A 79 -1.03 0.47 4.20
CA LEU A 79 -1.75 1.08 5.32
C LEU A 79 -2.20 0.03 6.34
N CYS A 80 -2.73 -1.08 5.88
CA CYS A 80 -3.10 -2.20 6.75
C CYS A 80 -1.88 -2.71 7.56
N MET A 81 -0.71 -2.80 6.93
CA MET A 81 0.55 -3.17 7.61
C MET A 81 0.95 -2.12 8.65
N ALA A 82 0.92 -0.82 8.29
CA ALA A 82 1.27 0.27 9.19
C ALA A 82 0.37 0.29 10.43
N GLU A 83 -0.94 0.15 10.26
CA GLU A 83 -1.89 0.07 11.37
C GLU A 83 -1.65 -1.16 12.25
N ARG A 84 -1.38 -2.31 11.65
CA ARG A 84 -1.04 -3.52 12.40
C ARG A 84 0.23 -3.32 13.23
N LEU A 85 1.28 -2.78 12.64
CA LEU A 85 2.55 -2.52 13.32
C LEU A 85 2.38 -1.48 14.45
N ALA A 86 1.60 -0.42 14.22
CA ALA A 86 1.29 0.57 15.24
C ALA A 86 0.61 -0.04 16.47
N VAL A 87 -0.36 -0.92 16.25
CA VAL A 87 -1.09 -1.61 17.35
C VAL A 87 -0.20 -2.63 18.08
N THR A 88 0.67 -3.33 17.35
CA THR A 88 1.53 -4.37 17.95
C THR A 88 2.87 -3.85 18.48
N GLY A 89 3.13 -2.54 18.37
CA GLY A 89 4.38 -1.92 18.80
C GLY A 89 5.58 -2.23 17.87
N GLY A 90 5.31 -2.64 16.63
CA GLY A 90 6.35 -2.89 15.64
C GLY A 90 7.04 -1.61 15.19
N ASP A 91 8.35 -1.69 14.94
CA ASP A 91 9.12 -0.56 14.40
C ASP A 91 8.94 -0.48 12.88
N PHE A 92 8.54 0.70 12.38
CA PHE A 92 8.40 0.95 10.96
C PHE A 92 8.57 2.41 10.58
N HIS A 93 8.96 2.62 9.33
CA HIS A 93 8.85 3.89 8.61
C HIS A 93 8.09 3.67 7.32
N MET A 94 7.20 4.60 6.99
CA MET A 94 6.39 4.55 5.78
C MET A 94 6.69 5.73 4.87
N HIS A 95 6.91 5.47 3.59
CA HIS A 95 6.97 6.48 2.54
C HIS A 95 5.77 6.29 1.61
N TYR A 96 4.97 7.33 1.44
CA TYR A 96 3.79 7.30 0.59
C TYR A 96 3.91 8.31 -0.55
N CYS A 97 4.05 7.80 -1.76
CA CYS A 97 4.25 8.55 -2.99
C CYS A 97 2.95 8.69 -3.77
N THR A 98 2.57 9.91 -4.13
CA THR A 98 1.39 10.20 -4.95
C THR A 98 1.67 11.34 -5.93
N ARG A 99 0.79 11.53 -6.90
CA ARG A 99 0.93 12.60 -7.89
C ARG A 99 0.77 13.99 -7.29
N SER A 100 -0.17 14.15 -6.37
CA SER A 100 -0.43 15.39 -5.66
C SER A 100 -1.11 15.13 -4.33
N LYS A 101 -1.14 16.15 -3.48
CA LYS A 101 -1.81 16.09 -2.17
C LYS A 101 -3.31 15.76 -2.31
N GLU A 102 -3.98 16.36 -3.29
CA GLU A 102 -5.41 16.16 -3.55
C GLU A 102 -5.74 14.75 -4.03
N ARG A 103 -4.76 14.05 -4.60
CA ARG A 103 -4.88 12.67 -5.09
C ARG A 103 -4.37 11.63 -4.11
N THR A 104 -4.12 12.03 -2.86
CA THR A 104 -3.62 11.16 -1.82
C THR A 104 -4.77 10.55 -1.03
N ALA A 105 -5.07 9.29 -1.29
CA ALA A 105 -6.05 8.56 -0.50
C ALA A 105 -5.59 8.42 0.95
N PHE A 106 -6.53 8.49 1.89
CA PHE A 106 -6.28 8.37 3.34
C PHE A 106 -5.35 9.45 3.92
N LEU A 107 -5.13 10.57 3.24
CA LEU A 107 -4.23 11.62 3.71
C LEU A 107 -4.58 12.08 5.13
N GLN A 108 -5.83 12.48 5.36
CA GLN A 108 -6.30 12.95 6.67
C GLN A 108 -6.23 11.83 7.72
N HIS A 109 -6.68 10.64 7.36
CA HIS A 109 -6.63 9.48 8.25
C HIS A 109 -5.21 9.17 8.75
N ILE A 110 -4.22 9.21 7.85
CA ILE A 110 -2.81 8.98 8.21
C ILE A 110 -2.24 10.15 9.01
N THR A 111 -2.59 11.38 8.63
CA THR A 111 -2.10 12.60 9.31
C THR A 111 -2.60 12.69 10.76
N ASP A 112 -3.81 12.21 11.03
CA ASP A 112 -4.42 12.20 12.37
C ASP A 112 -4.05 10.95 13.19
N ALA A 113 -3.37 9.98 12.58
CA ALA A 113 -3.00 8.74 13.26
C ALA A 113 -1.90 8.94 14.30
N ALA A 114 -1.90 8.14 15.34
CA ALA A 114 -0.87 8.16 16.38
C ALA A 114 0.54 7.82 15.85
N TYR A 115 0.65 7.28 14.65
CA TYR A 115 1.91 6.94 13.97
C TYR A 115 2.27 7.93 12.83
N ALA A 116 1.61 9.07 12.76
CA ALA A 116 1.82 10.06 11.69
C ALA A 116 3.28 10.52 11.56
N ASP A 117 4.01 10.58 12.66
CA ASP A 117 5.44 10.92 12.74
C ASP A 117 6.37 9.89 12.06
N ARG A 118 5.85 8.69 11.79
CA ARG A 118 6.56 7.61 11.08
C ARG A 118 6.26 7.59 9.58
N VAL A 119 5.44 8.53 9.07
CA VAL A 119 5.00 8.57 7.68
C VAL A 119 5.51 9.82 6.98
N ALA A 120 6.22 9.63 5.89
CA ALA A 120 6.63 10.71 4.98
C ALA A 120 5.80 10.64 3.70
N PHE A 121 5.15 11.76 3.36
CA PHE A 121 4.44 11.91 2.10
C PHE A 121 5.36 12.52 1.04
N HIS A 122 5.27 12.03 -0.18
CA HIS A 122 6.02 12.48 -1.34
C HIS A 122 5.06 12.76 -2.50
N PHE A 123 5.06 14.00 -3.01
CA PHE A 123 4.19 14.42 -4.10
C PHE A 123 5.00 14.72 -5.36
N ASP A 124 4.55 14.21 -6.51
CA ASP A 124 5.25 14.41 -7.79
C ASP A 124 5.24 15.88 -8.23
N ASP A 125 4.20 16.64 -7.86
CA ASP A 125 4.06 18.06 -8.12
C ASP A 125 4.72 18.96 -7.06
N GLY A 126 5.31 18.38 -6.03
CA GLY A 126 6.04 19.09 -4.99
C GLY A 126 7.48 19.44 -5.39
N ASP A 127 8.15 20.17 -4.50
CA ASP A 127 9.56 20.51 -4.67
C ASP A 127 10.45 19.28 -4.78
N ALA A 128 11.61 19.43 -5.44
CA ALA A 128 12.56 18.34 -5.63
C ALA A 128 13.01 17.69 -4.30
N THR A 129 13.10 18.48 -3.23
CA THR A 129 13.47 18.02 -1.89
C THR A 129 12.39 17.18 -1.20
N GLN A 130 11.16 17.31 -1.65
CA GLN A 130 10.01 16.59 -1.10
C GLN A 130 9.82 15.23 -1.79
N LYS A 131 10.42 15.02 -2.96
CA LYS A 131 10.33 13.76 -3.68
C LYS A 131 11.13 12.65 -3.00
N LEU A 132 10.63 11.43 -3.08
CA LEU A 132 11.33 10.27 -2.54
C LEU A 132 12.66 10.06 -3.29
N ASN A 133 13.76 10.07 -2.53
CA ASN A 133 15.07 9.68 -3.06
C ASN A 133 15.33 8.22 -2.72
N LEU A 134 15.11 7.33 -3.68
CA LEU A 134 15.30 5.89 -3.50
C LEU A 134 16.75 5.53 -3.16
N ALA A 135 17.72 6.24 -3.75
CA ALA A 135 19.12 5.95 -3.51
C ALA A 135 19.51 6.16 -2.04
N THR A 136 19.03 7.23 -1.41
CA THR A 136 19.29 7.49 0.01
C THR A 136 18.40 6.65 0.93
N THR A 137 17.12 6.47 0.58
CA THR A 137 16.17 5.70 1.39
C THR A 137 16.58 4.23 1.51
N LEU A 138 17.17 3.67 0.45
CA LEU A 138 17.57 2.27 0.36
C LEU A 138 19.10 2.08 0.46
N ALA A 139 19.86 3.11 0.81
CA ALA A 139 21.31 3.15 0.68
C ALA A 139 22.06 2.04 1.43
N THR A 140 21.52 1.56 2.54
CA THR A 140 22.21 0.59 3.36
C THR A 140 21.23 -0.47 3.85
N PRO A 141 21.22 -1.64 3.21
CA PRO A 141 20.48 -2.77 3.74
C PRO A 141 21.02 -3.13 5.13
N ARG A 142 20.12 -3.25 6.09
CA ARG A 142 20.46 -3.60 7.47
C ARG A 142 19.86 -4.95 7.81
N ASP A 143 20.59 -5.71 8.60
CA ASP A 143 20.11 -6.99 9.09
C ASP A 143 18.80 -6.82 9.89
N GLY A 144 17.79 -7.61 9.54
CA GLY A 144 16.47 -7.55 10.16
C GLY A 144 15.56 -6.42 9.67
N VAL A 145 15.99 -5.58 8.71
CA VAL A 145 15.11 -4.61 8.05
C VAL A 145 14.46 -5.23 6.83
N HIS A 146 13.14 -5.28 6.79
CA HIS A 146 12.38 -5.79 5.66
C HIS A 146 11.68 -4.67 4.92
N LEU A 147 11.77 -4.67 3.59
CA LEU A 147 11.13 -3.73 2.67
C LEU A 147 9.83 -4.32 2.15
N TYR A 148 8.77 -3.51 2.21
CA TYR A 148 7.45 -3.85 1.66
C TYR A 148 7.05 -2.77 0.66
N VAL A 149 6.72 -3.15 -0.56
CA VAL A 149 6.36 -2.18 -1.60
C VAL A 149 5.13 -2.62 -2.38
N CYS A 150 4.21 -1.70 -2.58
CA CYS A 150 3.05 -1.85 -3.46
C CYS A 150 2.74 -0.53 -4.16
N GLY A 151 2.42 -0.58 -5.44
CA GLY A 151 2.13 0.60 -6.24
C GLY A 151 2.11 0.33 -7.74
N PRO A 152 2.09 1.39 -8.57
CA PRO A 152 2.17 1.26 -10.02
C PRO A 152 3.44 0.56 -10.46
N LYS A 153 3.36 -0.14 -11.61
CA LYS A 153 4.48 -0.95 -12.12
C LYS A 153 5.82 -0.21 -12.16
N GLY A 154 5.84 1.00 -12.71
CA GLY A 154 7.08 1.78 -12.81
C GLY A 154 7.68 2.14 -11.44
N PHE A 155 6.84 2.44 -10.44
CA PHE A 155 7.27 2.66 -9.07
C PHE A 155 7.86 1.39 -8.46
N MET A 156 7.16 0.26 -8.61
CA MET A 156 7.61 -1.04 -8.13
C MET A 156 8.97 -1.43 -8.73
N ASP A 157 9.08 -1.32 -10.05
CA ASP A 157 10.31 -1.64 -10.77
C ASP A 157 11.48 -0.78 -10.28
N ALA A 158 11.29 0.52 -10.10
CA ALA A 158 12.31 1.44 -9.61
C ALA A 158 12.77 1.10 -8.17
N VAL A 159 11.83 0.84 -7.28
CA VAL A 159 12.14 0.47 -5.89
C VAL A 159 12.93 -0.84 -5.84
N LEU A 160 12.44 -1.89 -6.49
CA LEU A 160 13.07 -3.21 -6.45
C LEU A 160 14.44 -3.22 -7.15
N ALA A 161 14.56 -2.53 -8.29
CA ALA A 161 15.85 -2.41 -8.97
C ALA A 161 16.88 -1.66 -8.11
N THR A 162 16.50 -0.58 -7.45
CA THR A 162 17.38 0.19 -6.56
C THR A 162 17.79 -0.65 -5.34
N ALA A 163 16.85 -1.33 -4.71
CA ALA A 163 17.14 -2.19 -3.55
C ALA A 163 18.15 -3.30 -3.93
N ARG A 164 17.93 -4.00 -5.04
CA ARG A 164 18.84 -5.05 -5.52
C ARG A 164 20.21 -4.50 -5.87
N ALA A 165 20.28 -3.36 -6.55
CA ALA A 165 21.54 -2.70 -6.89
C ALA A 165 22.34 -2.28 -5.64
N GLN A 166 21.68 -2.03 -4.54
CA GLN A 166 22.29 -1.68 -3.25
C GLN A 166 22.54 -2.88 -2.34
N GLY A 167 22.32 -4.10 -2.83
CA GLY A 167 22.65 -5.32 -2.13
C GLY A 167 21.60 -5.82 -1.13
N TRP A 168 20.34 -5.38 -1.23
CA TRP A 168 19.26 -5.93 -0.40
C TRP A 168 19.06 -7.42 -0.73
N PRO A 169 19.08 -8.31 0.27
CA PRO A 169 18.76 -9.73 0.08
C PRO A 169 17.30 -9.91 -0.37
N GLU A 170 17.05 -10.81 -1.30
CA GLU A 170 15.69 -11.11 -1.77
C GLU A 170 14.75 -11.53 -0.62
N ALA A 171 15.24 -12.20 0.39
CA ALA A 171 14.47 -12.59 1.57
C ALA A 171 13.93 -11.40 2.39
N GLN A 172 14.52 -10.21 2.22
CA GLN A 172 14.09 -8.96 2.86
C GLN A 172 13.22 -8.08 1.95
N LEU A 173 12.92 -8.50 0.71
CA LEU A 173 12.11 -7.78 -0.26
C LEU A 173 10.73 -8.42 -0.39
N HIS A 174 9.68 -7.68 0.00
CA HIS A 174 8.30 -8.13 -0.06
C HIS A 174 7.51 -7.18 -0.95
N TYR A 175 6.74 -7.72 -1.89
CA TYR A 175 6.01 -6.89 -2.84
C TYR A 175 4.75 -7.58 -3.34
N GLU A 176 3.75 -6.77 -3.66
CA GLU A 176 2.52 -7.22 -4.29
C GLU A 176 2.24 -6.38 -5.52
N PHE A 177 2.12 -7.03 -6.68
CA PHE A 177 1.68 -6.38 -7.91
C PHE A 177 0.16 -6.49 -8.03
N PHE A 178 -0.51 -5.38 -8.29
CA PHE A 178 -1.92 -5.44 -8.62
C PHE A 178 -2.09 -5.91 -10.06
N ALA A 179 -2.68 -7.08 -10.25
CA ALA A 179 -2.93 -7.64 -11.56
C ALA A 179 -3.96 -6.79 -12.32
N GLY A 180 -3.57 -6.26 -13.47
CA GLY A 180 -4.46 -5.61 -14.42
C GLY A 180 -4.63 -4.11 -14.26
N ALA A 181 -3.61 -3.43 -13.74
CA ALA A 181 -3.42 -2.02 -14.05
C ALA A 181 -2.66 -1.88 -15.37
#